data_66b7ce360e78a2f6e24325b495e57b6e
#
_entry.id   66b7ce360e78a2f6e24325b495e57b6e
#
_cell.length_a   1.000
_cell.length_b   1.000
_cell.length_c   1.000
_cell.angle_alpha   90.00
_cell.angle_beta   90.00
_cell.angle_gamma   90.00
#
_symmetry.space_group_name_H-M   'P 1'
#
loop_
_entity.id
_entity.type
_entity.pdbx_description
1 polymer ?
#
loop_
_entity_poly.entity_id
_entity_poly.type
_entity_poly.pdbx_seq_one_letter_code
_entity_poly.pdbx_strand_id
1 'polypeptide(L)'
;MLTNFDKSLLNIIQRNLPISERPFLELAKILETTEDHVIERLRYLKEHGYIRRIGPFFDSGKLEYKGTLVALKVKEGYMQQVAEFINRYPGATHNYEREGKYNLWFTLLTHSEEKRKQILDEIKAQEGVEKLMNLVSNKKYKINVQFKLKWFIF
;
A
#
# COMPACT_ATOMS: atom_id res chain seq x y z
N MET A 1 -13.43 10.72 16.08
CA MET A 1 -12.41 11.79 15.92
C MET A 1 -11.14 11.34 16.61
N LEU A 2 -9.94 11.59 16.05
CA LEU A 2 -8.66 11.20 16.66
C LEU A 2 -8.38 12.06 17.91
N THR A 3 -8.12 11.41 19.03
CA THR A 3 -7.64 12.07 20.25
C THR A 3 -6.16 12.45 20.14
N ASN A 4 -5.63 13.27 21.05
CA ASN A 4 -4.21 13.57 21.09
C ASN A 4 -3.37 12.33 21.43
N PHE A 5 -3.91 11.43 22.26
CA PHE A 5 -3.30 10.14 22.54
C PHE A 5 -3.19 9.29 21.25
N ASP A 6 -4.26 9.20 20.47
CA ASP A 6 -4.24 8.46 19.19
C ASP A 6 -3.17 8.99 18.24
N LYS A 7 -3.03 10.31 18.15
CA LYS A 7 -2.01 10.94 17.31
C LYS A 7 -0.60 10.59 17.77
N SER A 8 -0.36 10.60 19.08
CA SER A 8 0.94 10.18 19.66
C SER A 8 1.22 8.71 19.38
N LEU A 9 0.25 7.83 19.63
CA LEU A 9 0.35 6.42 19.38
C LEU A 9 0.65 6.14 17.90
N LEU A 10 -0.11 6.74 16.96
CA LEU A 10 0.10 6.61 15.51
C LEU A 10 1.47 7.16 15.07
N ASN A 11 1.93 8.29 15.63
CA ASN A 11 3.25 8.85 15.34
C ASN A 11 4.41 7.92 15.73
N ILE A 12 4.23 7.14 16.81
CA ILE A 12 5.24 6.16 17.24
C ILE A 12 5.20 4.93 16.35
N ILE A 13 4.03 4.28 16.23
CA ILE A 13 3.93 2.97 15.56
C ILE A 13 4.17 3.02 14.05
N GLN A 14 3.97 4.17 13.38
CA GLN A 14 4.31 4.31 11.97
C GLN A 14 5.83 4.31 11.71
N ARG A 15 6.65 4.55 12.75
CA ARG A 15 8.11 4.56 12.66
C ARG A 15 8.71 3.26 13.12
N ASN A 16 8.29 2.82 14.29
CA ASN A 16 8.82 1.64 14.94
C ASN A 16 7.80 1.04 15.90
N LEU A 17 7.48 -0.22 15.70
CA LEU A 17 6.80 -1.03 16.71
C LEU A 17 7.88 -1.76 17.49
N PRO A 18 7.92 -1.70 18.85
CA PRO A 18 8.90 -2.44 19.63
C PRO A 18 8.88 -3.93 19.31
N ILE A 19 10.07 -4.52 19.07
CA ILE A 19 10.24 -5.94 18.85
C ILE A 19 10.61 -6.59 20.18
N SER A 20 9.61 -6.99 20.94
CA SER A 20 9.75 -7.60 22.25
C SER A 20 8.61 -8.59 22.51
N GLU A 21 8.67 -9.31 23.61
CA GLU A 21 7.59 -10.23 24.02
C GLU A 21 6.28 -9.51 24.33
N ARG A 22 6.36 -8.25 24.81
CA ARG A 22 5.20 -7.41 25.15
C ARG A 22 5.29 -6.02 24.51
N PRO A 23 5.14 -5.90 23.20
CA PRO A 23 5.36 -4.64 22.48
C PRO A 23 4.37 -3.55 22.89
N PHE A 24 3.15 -3.91 23.25
CA PHE A 24 2.13 -2.94 23.68
C PHE A 24 2.37 -2.42 25.08
N LEU A 25 2.99 -3.21 25.96
CA LEU A 25 3.44 -2.73 27.27
C LEU A 25 4.56 -1.71 27.12
N GLU A 26 5.48 -1.89 26.19
CA GLU A 26 6.53 -0.91 25.93
C GLU A 26 5.97 0.41 25.38
N LEU A 27 5.00 0.33 24.47
CA LEU A 27 4.27 1.51 23.99
C LEU A 27 3.53 2.21 25.14
N ALA A 28 2.92 1.44 26.05
CA ALA A 28 2.24 1.98 27.22
C ALA A 28 3.18 2.76 28.14
N LYS A 29 4.39 2.25 28.35
CA LYS A 29 5.43 2.96 29.13
C LYS A 29 5.84 4.28 28.47
N ILE A 30 6.04 4.27 27.14
CA ILE A 30 6.42 5.48 26.38
C ILE A 30 5.30 6.53 26.42
N LEU A 31 4.03 6.10 26.43
CA LEU A 31 2.84 6.94 26.38
C LEU A 31 2.26 7.24 27.78
N GLU A 32 2.94 6.80 28.84
CA GLU A 32 2.54 6.98 30.26
C GLU A 32 1.10 6.51 30.53
N THR A 33 0.78 5.29 30.05
CA THR A 33 -0.56 4.68 30.15
C THR A 33 -0.49 3.19 30.46
N THR A 34 -1.62 2.50 30.38
CA THR A 34 -1.70 1.04 30.56
C THR A 34 -1.65 0.30 29.23
N GLU A 35 -1.18 -0.95 29.24
CA GLU A 35 -1.15 -1.80 28.05
C GLU A 35 -2.56 -2.03 27.48
N ASP A 36 -3.55 -2.24 28.35
CA ASP A 36 -4.95 -2.44 27.95
C ASP A 36 -5.49 -1.24 27.18
N HIS A 37 -5.17 -0.01 27.65
CA HIS A 37 -5.59 1.20 26.96
C HIS A 37 -4.94 1.32 25.57
N VAL A 38 -3.65 0.99 25.42
CA VAL A 38 -2.99 0.95 24.11
C VAL A 38 -3.68 -0.04 23.18
N ILE A 39 -3.98 -1.25 23.65
CA ILE A 39 -4.64 -2.31 22.85
C ILE A 39 -6.05 -1.87 22.44
N GLU A 40 -6.82 -1.30 23.36
CA GLU A 40 -8.15 -0.77 23.08
C GLU A 40 -8.11 0.30 21.98
N ARG A 41 -7.19 1.27 22.10
CA ARG A 41 -7.07 2.34 21.11
C ARG A 41 -6.62 1.82 19.76
N LEU A 42 -5.70 0.85 19.69
CA LEU A 42 -5.27 0.22 18.43
C LEU A 42 -6.42 -0.52 17.75
N ARG A 43 -7.27 -1.24 18.50
CA ARG A 43 -8.49 -1.88 17.96
C ARG A 43 -9.43 -0.84 17.38
N TYR A 44 -9.74 0.19 18.16
CA TYR A 44 -10.58 1.30 17.69
C TYR A 44 -10.06 1.91 16.38
N LEU A 45 -8.76 2.23 16.33
CA LEU A 45 -8.13 2.82 15.15
C LEU A 45 -8.15 1.91 13.92
N LYS A 46 -8.06 0.59 14.12
CA LYS A 46 -8.18 -0.41 13.07
C LYS A 46 -9.61 -0.55 12.58
N GLU A 47 -10.58 -0.67 13.47
CA GLU A 47 -12.01 -0.80 13.15
C GLU A 47 -12.56 0.42 12.40
N HIS A 48 -12.05 1.62 12.74
CA HIS A 48 -12.44 2.88 12.08
C HIS A 48 -11.57 3.23 10.86
N GLY A 49 -10.73 2.32 10.38
CA GLY A 49 -9.99 2.48 9.13
C GLY A 49 -8.78 3.41 9.18
N TYR A 50 -8.39 3.93 10.37
CA TYR A 50 -7.16 4.73 10.52
C TYR A 50 -5.91 3.86 10.37
N ILE A 51 -5.97 2.62 10.79
CA ILE A 51 -4.91 1.62 10.63
C ILE A 51 -5.41 0.53 9.68
N ARG A 52 -4.77 0.38 8.53
CA ARG A 52 -5.08 -0.72 7.59
C ARG A 52 -4.56 -2.06 8.10
N ARG A 53 -3.32 -2.07 8.55
CA ARG A 53 -2.60 -3.26 8.99
C ARG A 53 -1.46 -2.88 9.93
N ILE A 54 -1.25 -3.70 10.95
CA ILE A 54 -0.03 -3.70 11.76
C ILE A 54 0.78 -4.91 11.32
N GLY A 55 2.01 -4.71 10.88
CA GLY A 55 2.87 -5.79 10.42
C GLY A 55 4.11 -5.29 9.69
N PRO A 56 5.04 -6.18 9.36
CA PRO A 56 6.29 -5.81 8.70
C PRO A 56 6.05 -5.35 7.26
N PHE A 57 6.92 -4.44 6.81
CA PHE A 57 7.13 -4.10 5.42
C PHE A 57 8.40 -4.77 4.94
N PHE A 58 8.29 -5.62 3.92
CA PHE A 58 9.43 -6.28 3.32
C PHE A 58 10.01 -5.44 2.18
N ASP A 59 11.33 -5.47 2.03
CA ASP A 59 11.99 -4.96 0.83
C ASP A 59 11.79 -5.99 -0.30
N SER A 60 10.90 -5.68 -1.23
CA SER A 60 10.57 -6.56 -2.35
C SER A 60 11.79 -6.86 -3.23
N GLY A 61 12.75 -5.92 -3.35
CA GLY A 61 13.99 -6.14 -4.10
C GLY A 61 14.90 -7.18 -3.47
N LYS A 62 14.99 -7.19 -2.12
CA LYS A 62 15.73 -8.24 -1.38
C LYS A 62 15.06 -9.60 -1.43
N LEU A 63 13.76 -9.64 -1.71
CA LEU A 63 12.99 -10.86 -1.94
C LEU A 63 12.92 -11.22 -3.44
N GLU A 64 13.83 -10.68 -4.25
CA GLU A 64 13.95 -10.94 -5.69
C GLU A 64 12.75 -10.55 -6.54
N TYR A 65 11.81 -9.76 -5.97
CA TYR A 65 10.72 -9.22 -6.76
C TYR A 65 11.15 -7.96 -7.52
N LYS A 66 10.80 -7.92 -8.79
CA LYS A 66 10.95 -6.74 -9.64
C LYS A 66 9.59 -6.09 -9.84
N GLY A 67 9.47 -4.85 -9.37
CA GLY A 67 8.25 -4.05 -9.48
C GLY A 67 8.25 -3.15 -10.71
N THR A 68 7.08 -2.97 -11.30
CA THR A 68 6.85 -1.97 -12.35
C THR A 68 5.51 -1.27 -12.16
N LEU A 69 5.41 -0.04 -12.64
CA LEU A 69 4.15 0.68 -12.78
C LEU A 69 3.66 0.51 -14.22
N VAL A 70 2.41 0.14 -14.37
CA VAL A 70 1.78 -0.07 -15.68
C VAL A 70 0.63 0.89 -15.85
N ALA A 71 0.54 1.50 -17.02
CA ALA A 71 -0.54 2.40 -17.39
C ALA A 71 -1.24 1.88 -18.63
N LEU A 72 -2.57 1.80 -18.57
CA LEU A 72 -3.42 1.37 -19.67
C LEU A 72 -4.29 2.51 -20.17
N LYS A 73 -4.51 2.53 -21.50
CA LYS A 73 -5.64 3.22 -22.10
C LYS A 73 -6.73 2.18 -22.35
N VAL A 74 -7.81 2.28 -21.59
CA VAL A 74 -8.97 1.39 -21.65
C VAL A 74 -10.14 2.14 -22.27
N LYS A 75 -10.87 1.50 -23.19
CA LYS A 75 -12.10 2.03 -23.80
C LYS A 75 -13.19 2.20 -22.77
N GLU A 76 -14.06 3.18 -23.00
CA GLU A 76 -15.30 3.33 -22.24
C GLU A 76 -16.13 2.05 -22.27
N GLY A 77 -16.73 1.69 -21.15
CA GLY A 77 -17.50 0.47 -20.96
C GLY A 77 -16.70 -0.79 -20.60
N TYR A 78 -15.36 -0.80 -20.76
CA TYR A 78 -14.52 -1.96 -20.46
C TYR A 78 -13.72 -1.84 -19.14
N MET A 79 -13.80 -0.71 -18.46
CA MET A 79 -12.95 -0.42 -17.29
C MET A 79 -13.05 -1.48 -16.20
N GLN A 80 -14.26 -1.81 -15.79
CA GLN A 80 -14.50 -2.79 -14.73
C GLN A 80 -13.96 -4.18 -15.11
N GLN A 81 -14.26 -4.65 -16.33
CA GLN A 81 -13.81 -5.95 -16.81
C GLN A 81 -12.28 -6.06 -16.84
N VAL A 82 -11.60 -5.02 -17.34
CA VAL A 82 -10.14 -5.01 -17.43
C VAL A 82 -9.52 -4.92 -16.02
N ALA A 83 -10.08 -4.10 -15.13
CA ALA A 83 -9.60 -3.99 -13.75
C ALA A 83 -9.74 -5.32 -12.98
N GLU A 84 -10.87 -6.01 -13.12
CA GLU A 84 -11.10 -7.33 -12.52
C GLU A 84 -10.16 -8.39 -13.09
N PHE A 85 -9.88 -8.35 -14.39
CA PHE A 85 -8.90 -9.25 -15.01
C PHE A 85 -7.51 -9.06 -14.39
N ILE A 86 -7.06 -7.81 -14.24
CA ILE A 86 -5.78 -7.48 -13.61
C ILE A 86 -5.72 -7.97 -12.16
N ASN A 87 -6.82 -7.84 -11.41
CA ASN A 87 -6.89 -8.25 -10.01
C ASN A 87 -6.72 -9.76 -9.79
N ARG A 88 -6.81 -10.58 -10.83
CA ARG A 88 -6.55 -12.04 -10.76
C ARG A 88 -5.06 -12.37 -10.57
N TYR A 89 -4.17 -11.44 -10.89
CA TYR A 89 -2.74 -11.63 -10.70
C TYR A 89 -2.34 -11.24 -9.27
N PRO A 90 -1.83 -12.18 -8.45
CA PRO A 90 -1.40 -11.87 -7.07
C PRO A 90 -0.33 -10.78 -6.97
N GLY A 91 0.46 -10.59 -8.04
CA GLY A 91 1.48 -9.55 -8.13
C GLY A 91 0.91 -8.15 -8.43
N ALA A 92 -0.35 -8.02 -8.83
CA ALA A 92 -1.01 -6.73 -9.00
C ALA A 92 -1.45 -6.20 -7.63
N THR A 93 -0.73 -5.20 -7.09
CA THR A 93 -0.90 -4.76 -5.70
C THR A 93 -1.69 -3.47 -5.54
N HIS A 94 -1.71 -2.64 -6.56
CA HIS A 94 -2.42 -1.35 -6.61
C HIS A 94 -3.03 -1.23 -7.98
N ASN A 95 -4.33 -1.05 -8.07
CA ASN A 95 -5.05 -0.96 -9.32
C ASN A 95 -6.10 0.16 -9.21
N TYR A 96 -5.88 1.25 -9.95
CA TYR A 96 -6.67 2.48 -9.82
C TYR A 96 -7.08 3.04 -11.18
N GLU A 97 -8.34 3.38 -11.32
CA GLU A 97 -8.83 4.26 -12.37
C GLU A 97 -8.40 5.70 -12.11
N ARG A 98 -8.06 6.43 -13.16
CA ARG A 98 -7.66 7.84 -13.12
C ARG A 98 -8.21 8.58 -14.33
N GLU A 99 -8.45 9.86 -14.19
CA GLU A 99 -8.74 10.73 -15.34
C GLU A 99 -7.50 10.88 -16.23
N GLY A 100 -7.71 10.97 -17.56
CA GLY A 100 -6.66 11.21 -18.54
C GLY A 100 -6.55 10.14 -19.63
N LYS A 101 -5.58 10.33 -20.53
CA LYS A 101 -5.36 9.46 -21.68
C LYS A 101 -5.06 8.00 -21.31
N TYR A 102 -4.32 7.79 -20.23
CA TYR A 102 -4.09 6.50 -19.60
C TYR A 102 -4.92 6.49 -18.33
N ASN A 103 -5.98 5.72 -18.35
CA ASN A 103 -7.07 5.81 -17.36
C ASN A 103 -7.12 4.65 -16.36
N LEU A 104 -6.26 3.62 -16.52
CA LEU A 104 -6.12 2.55 -15.53
C LEU A 104 -4.64 2.34 -15.21
N TRP A 105 -4.29 2.36 -13.92
CA TRP A 105 -2.93 2.29 -13.44
C TRP A 105 -2.80 1.21 -12.38
N PHE A 106 -1.80 0.34 -12.53
CA PHE A 106 -1.54 -0.69 -11.53
C PHE A 106 -0.04 -0.92 -11.33
N THR A 107 0.31 -1.44 -10.16
CA THR A 107 1.66 -1.89 -9.83
C THR A 107 1.72 -3.40 -9.97
N LEU A 108 2.72 -3.91 -10.67
CA LEU A 108 2.93 -5.34 -10.86
C LEU A 108 4.29 -5.75 -10.28
N LEU A 109 4.27 -6.74 -9.38
CA LEU A 109 5.44 -7.39 -8.80
C LEU A 109 5.60 -8.79 -9.40
N THR A 110 6.79 -9.12 -9.89
CA THR A 110 7.11 -10.44 -10.46
C THR A 110 8.53 -10.86 -10.11
N HIS A 111 8.79 -12.16 -10.05
CA HIS A 111 10.13 -12.70 -9.83
C HIS A 111 11.01 -12.67 -11.07
N SER A 112 10.43 -12.66 -12.27
CA SER A 112 11.20 -12.65 -13.52
C SER A 112 10.64 -11.70 -14.56
N GLU A 113 11.47 -11.33 -15.54
CA GLU A 113 11.08 -10.48 -16.66
C GLU A 113 10.19 -11.24 -17.65
N GLU A 114 10.43 -12.52 -17.83
CA GLU A 114 9.64 -13.41 -18.67
C GLU A 114 8.19 -13.48 -18.15
N LYS A 115 8.02 -13.70 -16.84
CA LYS A 115 6.70 -13.74 -16.22
C LYS A 115 6.00 -12.39 -16.32
N ARG A 116 6.73 -11.29 -16.11
CA ARG A 116 6.19 -9.94 -16.30
C ARG A 116 5.70 -9.72 -17.73
N LYS A 117 6.53 -10.08 -18.72
CA LYS A 117 6.18 -9.96 -20.13
C LYS A 117 4.93 -10.76 -20.46
N GLN A 118 4.87 -12.02 -20.03
CA GLN A 118 3.70 -12.88 -20.22
C GLN A 118 2.42 -12.21 -19.70
N ILE A 119 2.43 -11.74 -18.45
CA ILE A 119 1.26 -11.08 -17.81
C ILE A 119 0.87 -9.81 -18.58
N LEU A 120 1.84 -9.00 -18.98
CA LEU A 120 1.55 -7.77 -19.74
C LEU A 120 0.99 -8.07 -21.13
N ASP A 121 1.46 -9.12 -21.79
CA ASP A 121 0.92 -9.54 -23.09
C ASP A 121 -0.51 -10.08 -22.94
N GLU A 122 -0.82 -10.85 -21.88
CA GLU A 122 -2.17 -11.33 -21.57
C GLU A 122 -3.14 -10.15 -21.30
N ILE A 123 -2.69 -9.14 -20.53
CA ILE A 123 -3.49 -7.93 -20.24
C ILE A 123 -3.69 -7.10 -21.50
N LYS A 124 -2.66 -6.94 -22.32
CA LYS A 124 -2.74 -6.19 -23.59
C LYS A 124 -3.71 -6.80 -24.58
N ALA A 125 -3.88 -8.12 -24.53
CA ALA A 125 -4.81 -8.87 -25.40
C ALA A 125 -6.28 -8.79 -24.95
N GLN A 126 -6.56 -8.20 -23.76
CA GLN A 126 -7.93 -8.07 -23.28
C GLN A 126 -8.74 -7.10 -24.14
N GLU A 127 -9.99 -7.45 -24.37
CA GLU A 127 -10.92 -6.56 -25.05
C GLU A 127 -11.05 -5.23 -24.28
N GLY A 128 -11.06 -4.12 -25.01
CA GLY A 128 -11.10 -2.78 -24.42
C GLY A 128 -9.73 -2.18 -24.09
N VAL A 129 -8.64 -2.94 -24.10
CA VAL A 129 -7.29 -2.38 -23.90
C VAL A 129 -6.74 -1.85 -25.23
N GLU A 130 -6.61 -0.52 -25.34
CA GLU A 130 -6.10 0.11 -26.56
C GLU A 130 -4.58 0.28 -26.55
N LYS A 131 -4.01 0.63 -25.37
CA LYS A 131 -2.57 0.86 -25.19
C LYS A 131 -2.13 0.41 -23.81
N LEU A 132 -0.88 -0.06 -23.73
CA LEU A 132 -0.21 -0.43 -22.50
C LEU A 132 1.18 0.22 -22.49
N MET A 133 1.53 0.84 -21.36
CA MET A 133 2.88 1.31 -21.05
C MET A 133 3.39 0.57 -19.83
N ASN A 134 4.59 0.03 -19.94
CA ASN A 134 5.35 -0.56 -18.84
C ASN A 134 6.43 0.42 -18.39
N LEU A 135 6.29 0.98 -17.18
CA LEU A 135 7.12 2.04 -16.62
C LEU A 135 8.04 1.46 -15.54
N VAL A 136 9.14 0.88 -15.97
CA VAL A 136 10.16 0.34 -15.06
C VAL A 136 10.90 1.48 -14.39
N SER A 137 11.05 1.43 -13.06
CA SER A 137 11.81 2.42 -12.31
C SER A 137 13.31 2.24 -12.53
N ASN A 138 13.98 3.26 -13.04
CA ASN A 138 15.43 3.26 -13.23
C ASN A 138 16.18 3.67 -11.94
N LYS A 139 15.59 4.55 -11.12
CA LYS A 139 16.21 5.06 -9.90
C LYS A 139 15.15 5.40 -8.86
N LYS A 140 15.38 4.96 -7.63
CA LYS A 140 14.56 5.31 -6.47
C LYS A 140 15.19 6.52 -5.76
N TYR A 141 14.48 7.62 -5.66
CA TYR A 141 14.96 8.81 -4.94
C TYR A 141 14.50 8.85 -3.49
N LYS A 142 13.29 8.38 -3.21
CA LYS A 142 12.73 8.34 -1.87
C LYS A 142 11.61 7.29 -1.80
N ILE A 143 11.66 6.43 -0.79
CA ILE A 143 10.56 5.58 -0.35
C ILE A 143 10.44 5.77 1.15
N ASN A 144 9.63 6.70 1.57
CA ASN A 144 9.30 6.88 2.98
C ASN A 144 7.98 7.64 3.06
N VAL A 145 6.95 6.99 3.58
CA VAL A 145 5.66 7.61 3.86
C VAL A 145 5.49 7.68 5.36
N GLN A 146 5.63 8.89 5.91
CA GLN A 146 5.36 9.19 7.31
C GLN A 146 4.44 10.39 7.39
N PHE A 147 3.34 10.25 8.09
CA PHE A 147 2.41 11.33 8.36
C PHE A 147 2.79 12.01 9.69
N LYS A 148 2.99 13.33 9.68
CA LYS A 148 3.13 14.11 10.93
C LYS A 148 1.73 14.47 11.41
N LEU A 149 1.21 13.72 12.37
CA LEU A 149 -0.05 14.02 13.02
C LEU A 149 0.19 15.13 14.04
N LYS A 150 -0.20 16.37 13.70
CA LYS A 150 -0.02 17.53 14.56
C LYS A 150 -1.08 17.54 15.68
N TRP A 151 -0.67 18.00 16.84
CA TRP A 151 -1.56 18.37 17.93
C TRP A 151 -2.32 19.62 17.50
N PHE A 152 -3.65 19.61 17.62
CA PHE A 152 -4.38 20.87 17.61
C PHE A 152 -4.24 21.47 19.01
N ILE A 153 -3.44 22.52 19.13
CA ILE A 153 -3.49 23.43 20.26
C ILE A 153 -4.65 24.36 19.94
N PHE A 154 -5.76 24.22 20.68
CA PHE A 154 -6.83 25.20 20.70
C PHE A 154 -6.42 26.36 21.59
#